data_fbe5da8d3a227bcf04539834f00c294a
#
_entry.id   fbe5da8d3a227bcf04539834f00c294a
#
_cell.length_a   1.000
_cell.length_b   1.000
_cell.length_c   1.000
_cell.angle_alpha   90.00
_cell.angle_beta   90.00
_cell.angle_gamma   90.00
#
_symmetry.space_group_name_H-M   'P 1'
#
loop_
_entity.id
_entity.type
_entity.pdbx_description
1 polymer ?
#
loop_
_entity_poly.entity_id
_entity_poly.type
_entity_poly.pdbx_seq_one_letter_code
_entity_poly.pdbx_strand_id
1 'polypeptide(L)'
;MKNLIRLFLILFVAGIAIGTHTSCSEDSDCSIAGRAMINCTLYRMPAPSETILQNDTLHSLTVTALGTDSIIINNQKKVHTLSLPLRFTSDSTVFIFYYAYREDPTLCDTVYIKQDNTPYFESMDCGYSMKQSILGLGHSEVELDSIYISNKQANTDGTENLKLFYRNRD
;
A
#
# COMPACT_ATOMS: atom_id res chain seq x y z
N MET A 1 19.20 -41.40 48.98
CA MET A 1 19.71 -41.20 47.59
C MET A 1 18.61 -41.03 46.57
N LYS A 2 17.57 -41.83 46.44
CA LYS A 2 16.48 -41.69 45.46
C LYS A 2 15.75 -40.32 45.50
N ASN A 3 15.49 -39.76 46.68
CA ASN A 3 14.80 -38.48 46.83
C ASN A 3 15.67 -37.31 46.45
N LEU A 4 16.98 -37.39 46.64
CA LEU A 4 17.93 -36.37 46.30
C LEU A 4 18.07 -36.24 44.76
N ILE A 5 18.08 -37.40 44.07
CA ILE A 5 18.12 -37.46 42.60
C ILE A 5 16.83 -36.90 42.00
N ARG A 6 15.66 -37.20 42.62
CA ARG A 6 14.38 -36.59 42.15
C ARG A 6 14.34 -35.08 42.32
N LEU A 7 14.86 -34.55 43.43
CA LEU A 7 14.94 -33.14 43.67
C LEU A 7 15.82 -32.43 42.65
N PHE A 8 16.99 -33.04 42.31
CA PHE A 8 17.91 -32.51 41.30
C PHE A 8 17.28 -32.53 39.90
N LEU A 9 16.55 -33.57 39.54
CA LEU A 9 15.82 -33.65 38.26
C LEU A 9 14.74 -32.60 38.12
N ILE A 10 13.98 -32.34 39.18
CA ILE A 10 12.93 -31.30 39.18
C ILE A 10 13.53 -29.91 39.04
N LEU A 11 14.63 -29.62 39.75
CA LEU A 11 15.33 -28.33 39.64
C LEU A 11 15.96 -28.15 38.24
N PHE A 12 16.47 -29.21 37.63
CA PHE A 12 17.04 -29.16 36.29
C PHE A 12 15.97 -28.91 35.23
N VAL A 13 14.80 -29.57 35.32
CA VAL A 13 13.67 -29.35 34.39
C VAL A 13 13.07 -27.95 34.59
N ALA A 14 12.94 -27.47 35.86
CA ALA A 14 12.49 -26.13 36.14
C ALA A 14 13.45 -25.06 35.59
N GLY A 15 14.78 -25.29 35.69
CA GLY A 15 15.80 -24.40 35.13
C GLY A 15 15.73 -24.28 33.59
N ILE A 16 15.46 -25.39 32.90
CA ILE A 16 15.27 -25.40 31.44
C ILE A 16 13.98 -24.64 31.05
N ALA A 17 12.90 -24.82 31.79
CA ALA A 17 11.62 -24.16 31.51
C ALA A 17 11.68 -22.62 31.68
N ILE A 18 12.54 -22.12 32.58
CA ILE A 18 12.73 -20.66 32.79
C ILE A 18 13.70 -20.07 31.74
N GLY A 19 14.61 -20.87 31.18
CA GLY A 19 15.62 -20.40 30.21
C GLY A 19 15.12 -20.27 28.76
N THR A 20 13.92 -20.71 28.42
CA THR A 20 13.39 -20.67 27.04
C THR A 20 12.50 -19.46 26.73
N HIS A 21 12.41 -18.48 27.63
CA HIS A 21 11.89 -17.16 27.27
C HIS A 21 12.99 -16.41 26.51
N THR A 22 13.31 -16.89 25.29
CA THR A 22 13.93 -16.02 24.30
C THR A 22 12.95 -14.90 24.09
N SER A 23 13.29 -13.73 24.64
CA SER A 23 12.74 -12.46 24.23
C SER A 23 12.64 -12.47 22.69
N CYS A 24 11.43 -12.49 22.13
CA CYS A 24 11.26 -11.95 20.81
C CYS A 24 11.82 -10.53 20.92
N SER A 25 13.00 -10.29 20.30
CA SER A 25 13.42 -8.95 19.99
C SER A 25 12.22 -8.31 19.30
N GLU A 26 11.84 -7.12 19.68
CA GLU A 26 10.97 -6.27 18.85
C GLU A 26 11.68 -6.27 17.50
N ASP A 27 11.19 -7.10 16.56
CA ASP A 27 11.63 -7.03 15.18
C ASP A 27 11.32 -5.59 14.79
N SER A 28 12.36 -4.79 14.64
CA SER A 28 12.26 -3.46 14.08
C SER A 28 11.49 -3.67 12.78
N ASP A 29 10.27 -3.09 12.69
CA ASP A 29 9.29 -3.37 11.62
C ASP A 29 9.75 -2.74 10.31
N CYS A 30 10.91 -3.19 9.81
CA CYS A 30 11.47 -2.85 8.51
C CYS A 30 10.74 -3.56 7.37
N SER A 31 9.56 -4.12 7.69
CA SER A 31 8.76 -4.90 6.77
C SER A 31 8.09 -4.01 5.71
N ILE A 32 7.54 -4.67 4.70
CA ILE A 32 6.69 -4.01 3.67
C ILE A 32 5.52 -3.24 4.30
N ALA A 33 5.07 -3.62 5.50
CA ALA A 33 4.02 -2.92 6.24
C ALA A 33 4.42 -1.50 6.68
N GLY A 34 5.72 -1.24 6.92
CA GLY A 34 6.26 0.09 7.20
C GLY A 34 6.52 0.94 5.96
N ARG A 35 6.29 0.41 4.75
CA ARG A 35 6.55 1.15 3.51
C ARG A 35 5.49 2.23 3.28
N ALA A 36 5.94 3.45 3.02
CA ALA A 36 5.06 4.55 2.64
C ALA A 36 4.35 4.25 1.31
N MET A 37 3.06 4.51 1.26
CA MET A 37 2.17 4.24 0.12
C MET A 37 1.48 5.53 -0.32
N ILE A 38 0.99 5.53 -1.56
CA ILE A 38 0.05 6.54 -2.04
C ILE A 38 -1.36 6.00 -1.82
N ASN A 39 -2.07 6.61 -0.89
CA ASN A 39 -3.44 6.23 -0.53
C ASN A 39 -4.42 7.02 -1.38
N CYS A 40 -5.27 6.31 -2.11
CA CYS A 40 -6.24 6.87 -3.04
C CYS A 40 -7.66 6.55 -2.56
N THR A 41 -8.54 7.53 -2.64
CA THR A 41 -9.99 7.34 -2.42
C THR A 41 -10.74 7.62 -3.72
N LEU A 42 -11.74 6.81 -4.00
CA LEU A 42 -12.55 6.90 -5.21
C LEU A 42 -13.78 7.76 -4.94
N TYR A 43 -14.02 8.68 -5.84
CA TYR A 43 -15.15 9.58 -5.81
C TYR A 43 -15.92 9.53 -7.13
N ARG A 44 -17.22 9.75 -7.03
CA ARG A 44 -18.06 10.02 -8.19
C ARG A 44 -17.86 11.46 -8.64
N MET A 45 -17.86 11.69 -9.94
CA MET A 45 -17.84 13.04 -10.47
C MET A 45 -19.10 13.79 -10.00
N PRO A 46 -18.94 14.93 -9.29
CA PRO A 46 -20.11 15.67 -8.77
C PRO A 46 -20.94 16.25 -9.92
N ALA A 47 -22.27 16.18 -9.80
CA ALA A 47 -23.15 16.92 -10.69
C ALA A 47 -23.00 18.43 -10.47
N PRO A 48 -23.28 19.28 -11.46
CA PRO A 48 -23.08 20.73 -11.35
C PRO A 48 -23.83 21.40 -10.18
N SER A 49 -24.82 20.73 -9.62
CA SER A 49 -25.62 21.21 -8.46
C SER A 49 -25.15 20.61 -7.12
N GLU A 50 -24.21 19.67 -7.13
CA GLU A 50 -23.73 18.99 -5.93
C GLU A 50 -22.53 19.72 -5.34
N THR A 51 -22.61 20.02 -4.05
CA THR A 51 -21.54 20.66 -3.26
C THR A 51 -20.78 19.66 -2.39
N ILE A 52 -21.29 18.44 -2.27
CA ILE A 52 -20.73 17.39 -1.40
C ILE A 52 -20.12 16.30 -2.28
N LEU A 53 -18.87 15.98 -2.03
CA LEU A 53 -18.18 14.85 -2.68
C LEU A 53 -18.83 13.54 -2.24
N GLN A 54 -19.19 12.70 -3.19
CA GLN A 54 -19.73 11.37 -2.94
C GLN A 54 -18.67 10.31 -3.23
N ASN A 55 -18.48 9.40 -2.30
CA ASN A 55 -17.59 8.25 -2.51
C ASN A 55 -18.15 7.36 -3.62
N ASP A 56 -17.27 6.84 -4.45
CA ASP A 56 -17.59 5.85 -5.48
C ASP A 56 -17.05 4.47 -5.10
N THR A 57 -17.61 3.43 -5.72
CA THR A 57 -17.21 2.06 -5.53
C THR A 57 -17.16 1.34 -6.87
N LEU A 58 -15.95 0.93 -7.27
CA LEU A 58 -15.78 0.07 -8.45
C LEU A 58 -16.22 -1.36 -8.15
N HIS A 59 -16.89 -2.00 -9.10
CA HIS A 59 -17.28 -3.41 -8.98
C HIS A 59 -16.06 -4.31 -8.83
N SER A 60 -15.04 -4.08 -9.65
CA SER A 60 -13.74 -4.78 -9.58
C SER A 60 -12.62 -3.90 -10.11
N LEU A 61 -11.42 -4.13 -9.62
CA LEU A 61 -10.22 -3.45 -10.09
C LEU A 61 -9.03 -4.41 -10.05
N THR A 62 -8.26 -4.44 -11.14
CA THR A 62 -6.91 -5.00 -11.17
C THR A 62 -5.94 -3.89 -11.50
N VAL A 63 -4.88 -3.76 -10.73
CA VAL A 63 -3.83 -2.76 -10.96
C VAL A 63 -2.50 -3.47 -11.19
N THR A 64 -1.85 -3.10 -12.28
CA THR A 64 -0.49 -3.55 -12.61
C THR A 64 0.47 -2.37 -12.66
N ALA A 65 1.76 -2.62 -12.48
CA ALA A 65 2.81 -1.62 -12.68
C ALA A 65 3.42 -1.79 -14.07
N LEU A 66 3.39 -0.75 -14.89
CA LEU A 66 3.95 -0.77 -16.24
C LEU A 66 5.46 -1.08 -16.20
N GLY A 67 5.90 -1.93 -17.13
CA GLY A 67 7.29 -2.36 -17.22
C GLY A 67 7.74 -3.39 -16.19
N THR A 68 6.78 -4.00 -15.49
CA THR A 68 6.97 -5.19 -14.66
C THR A 68 5.78 -6.13 -14.86
N ASP A 69 5.98 -7.42 -14.63
CA ASP A 69 4.87 -8.40 -14.64
C ASP A 69 4.12 -8.43 -13.31
N SER A 70 4.29 -7.39 -12.48
CA SER A 70 3.74 -7.36 -11.13
C SER A 70 2.30 -6.88 -11.13
N ILE A 71 1.41 -7.70 -10.60
CA ILE A 71 0.05 -7.33 -10.25
C ILE A 71 0.07 -6.78 -8.83
N ILE A 72 -0.28 -5.50 -8.67
CA ILE A 72 -0.33 -4.82 -7.37
C ILE A 72 -1.64 -5.12 -6.66
N ILE A 73 -2.75 -5.05 -7.40
CA ILE A 73 -4.10 -5.37 -6.92
C ILE A 73 -4.70 -6.37 -7.91
N ASN A 74 -5.15 -7.53 -7.41
CA ASN A 74 -5.67 -8.61 -8.24
C ASN A 74 -7.18 -8.77 -8.08
N ASN A 75 -7.95 -8.30 -9.04
CA ASN A 75 -9.40 -8.46 -9.15
C ASN A 75 -10.15 -8.19 -7.82
N GLN A 76 -9.72 -7.15 -7.11
CA GLN A 76 -10.36 -6.74 -5.87
C GLN A 76 -11.78 -6.28 -6.17
N LYS A 77 -12.75 -6.73 -5.37
CA LYS A 77 -14.16 -6.37 -5.52
C LYS A 77 -14.55 -5.24 -4.58
N LYS A 78 -15.53 -4.44 -4.99
CA LYS A 78 -16.09 -3.33 -4.20
C LYS A 78 -15.00 -2.35 -3.73
N VAL A 79 -14.18 -1.89 -4.66
CA VAL A 79 -13.05 -1.02 -4.38
C VAL A 79 -13.54 0.41 -4.18
N HIS A 80 -13.26 1.01 -3.04
CA HIS A 80 -13.53 2.40 -2.71
C HIS A 80 -12.27 3.16 -2.26
N THR A 81 -11.24 2.42 -1.85
CA THR A 81 -9.91 2.93 -1.54
C THR A 81 -8.85 1.97 -2.05
N LEU A 82 -7.66 2.47 -2.33
CA LEU A 82 -6.50 1.63 -2.68
C LEU A 82 -5.21 2.30 -2.23
N SER A 83 -4.20 1.47 -1.96
CA SER A 83 -2.86 1.93 -1.59
C SER A 83 -1.86 1.42 -2.62
N LEU A 84 -1.07 2.33 -3.19
CA LEU A 84 -0.17 2.06 -4.30
C LEU A 84 1.28 2.33 -3.91
N PRO A 85 2.21 1.37 -4.10
CA PRO A 85 3.62 1.57 -3.85
C PRO A 85 4.28 2.34 -4.98
N LEU A 86 5.06 3.36 -4.66
CA LEU A 86 5.90 4.02 -5.66
C LEU A 86 7.23 3.27 -5.86
N ARG A 87 7.84 3.41 -7.04
CA ARG A 87 9.16 2.83 -7.35
C ARG A 87 10.25 3.58 -6.60
N PHE A 88 11.17 2.86 -5.97
CA PHE A 88 12.32 3.47 -5.28
C PHE A 88 13.43 3.90 -6.22
N THR A 89 13.57 3.21 -7.35
CA THR A 89 14.70 3.34 -8.27
C THR A 89 14.40 4.22 -9.48
N SER A 90 13.22 4.85 -9.53
CA SER A 90 12.78 5.67 -10.66
C SER A 90 12.13 6.95 -10.16
N ASP A 91 12.23 8.02 -10.94
CA ASP A 91 11.54 9.29 -10.72
C ASP A 91 10.08 9.27 -11.17
N SER A 92 9.62 8.10 -11.64
CA SER A 92 8.25 7.92 -12.09
C SER A 92 7.74 6.52 -11.84
N THR A 93 6.43 6.41 -11.59
CA THR A 93 5.69 5.17 -11.47
C THR A 93 4.47 5.24 -12.36
N VAL A 94 4.24 4.19 -13.15
CA VAL A 94 3.08 4.10 -14.04
C VAL A 94 2.27 2.88 -13.67
N PHE A 95 0.98 3.08 -13.41
CA PHE A 95 0.02 2.02 -13.12
C PHE A 95 -0.97 1.89 -14.26
N ILE A 96 -1.44 0.68 -14.51
CA ILE A 96 -2.55 0.39 -15.41
C ILE A 96 -3.71 -0.15 -14.57
N PHE A 97 -4.83 0.54 -14.61
CA PHE A 97 -6.07 0.23 -13.89
C PHE A 97 -7.02 -0.47 -14.83
N TYR A 98 -7.22 -1.78 -14.65
CA TYR A 98 -8.14 -2.58 -15.44
C TYR A 98 -9.47 -2.75 -14.68
N TYR A 99 -10.56 -2.34 -15.30
CA TYR A 99 -11.89 -2.39 -14.70
C TYR A 99 -12.62 -3.70 -14.93
N ALA A 100 -12.26 -4.40 -16.02
CA ALA A 100 -12.79 -5.71 -16.39
C ALA A 100 -11.67 -6.62 -16.93
N TYR A 101 -10.58 -6.78 -16.19
CA TYR A 101 -9.31 -7.39 -16.63
C TYR A 101 -9.46 -8.73 -17.36
N ARG A 102 -10.43 -9.57 -16.96
CA ARG A 102 -10.65 -10.89 -17.58
C ARG A 102 -11.61 -10.88 -18.76
N GLU A 103 -12.57 -9.95 -18.73
CA GLU A 103 -13.62 -9.87 -19.76
C GLU A 103 -13.24 -8.92 -20.89
N ASP A 104 -12.67 -7.78 -20.55
CA ASP A 104 -12.20 -6.76 -21.49
C ASP A 104 -10.93 -6.08 -20.96
N PRO A 105 -9.73 -6.59 -21.34
CA PRO A 105 -8.48 -5.98 -20.92
C PRO A 105 -8.19 -4.62 -21.58
N THR A 106 -8.98 -4.20 -22.57
CA THR A 106 -8.85 -2.87 -23.20
C THR A 106 -9.53 -1.77 -22.41
N LEU A 107 -10.46 -2.14 -21.49
CA LEU A 107 -11.13 -1.22 -20.59
C LEU A 107 -10.19 -0.89 -19.41
N CYS A 108 -9.24 0.00 -19.67
CA CYS A 108 -8.22 0.35 -18.69
C CYS A 108 -7.82 1.82 -18.78
N ASP A 109 -7.41 2.38 -17.63
CA ASP A 109 -6.74 3.67 -17.56
C ASP A 109 -5.28 3.51 -17.15
N THR A 110 -4.44 4.38 -17.70
CA THR A 110 -3.05 4.53 -17.31
C THR A 110 -2.90 5.71 -16.37
N VAL A 111 -2.31 5.49 -15.20
CA VAL A 111 -2.02 6.55 -14.23
C VAL A 111 -0.52 6.71 -14.11
N TYR A 112 -0.01 7.89 -14.48
CA TYR A 112 1.39 8.25 -14.40
C TYR A 112 1.62 9.16 -13.19
N ILE A 113 2.60 8.81 -12.35
CA ILE A 113 3.01 9.60 -11.19
C ILE A 113 4.48 9.97 -11.35
N LYS A 114 4.78 11.25 -11.50
CA LYS A 114 6.13 11.77 -11.37
C LYS A 114 6.41 12.01 -9.88
N GLN A 115 7.55 11.54 -9.40
CA GLN A 115 7.86 11.51 -7.97
C GLN A 115 9.29 11.95 -7.69
N ASP A 116 9.50 12.41 -6.47
CA ASP A 116 10.82 12.59 -5.87
C ASP A 116 11.07 11.46 -4.86
N ASN A 117 12.27 10.91 -4.88
CA ASN A 117 12.74 9.85 -3.99
C ASN A 117 13.94 10.37 -3.20
N THR A 118 13.72 10.80 -1.97
CA THR A 118 14.78 11.27 -1.08
C THR A 118 15.18 10.18 -0.11
N PRO A 119 16.40 9.61 -0.20
CA PRO A 119 16.87 8.63 0.75
C PRO A 119 17.10 9.24 2.13
N TYR A 120 16.76 8.51 3.18
CA TYR A 120 17.08 8.86 4.55
C TYR A 120 17.51 7.62 5.34
N PHE A 121 18.33 7.85 6.38
CA PHE A 121 18.69 6.79 7.30
C PHE A 121 17.56 6.60 8.31
N GLU A 122 17.00 5.43 8.37
CA GLU A 122 15.86 5.11 9.25
C GLU A 122 16.35 4.65 10.62
N SER A 123 17.14 3.58 10.66
CA SER A 123 17.73 3.04 11.88
C SER A 123 18.93 2.15 11.56
N MET A 124 19.65 1.70 12.58
CA MET A 124 20.76 0.73 12.39
C MET A 124 20.26 -0.61 11.89
N ASP A 125 19.05 -1.01 12.25
CA ASP A 125 18.46 -2.30 11.88
C ASP A 125 17.81 -2.26 10.50
N CYS A 126 17.13 -1.15 10.14
CA CYS A 126 16.43 -0.98 8.87
C CYS A 126 17.32 -0.39 7.75
N GLY A 127 18.41 0.28 8.12
CA GLY A 127 19.29 0.93 7.15
C GLY A 127 18.68 2.19 6.54
N TYR A 128 18.74 2.30 5.19
CA TYR A 128 18.18 3.41 4.45
C TYR A 128 16.79 3.11 3.92
N SER A 129 15.90 4.09 4.03
CA SER A 129 14.56 4.10 3.46
C SER A 129 14.37 5.30 2.54
N MET A 130 13.18 5.43 1.91
CA MET A 130 12.86 6.49 0.95
C MET A 130 11.66 7.31 1.41
N LYS A 131 11.84 8.62 1.51
CA LYS A 131 10.72 9.55 1.50
C LYS A 131 10.34 9.81 0.06
N GLN A 132 9.08 9.60 -0.26
CA GLN A 132 8.56 9.73 -1.62
C GLN A 132 7.48 10.80 -1.67
N SER A 133 7.57 11.70 -2.64
CA SER A 133 6.59 12.75 -2.83
C SER A 133 6.17 12.91 -4.29
N ILE A 134 4.89 13.19 -4.51
CA ILE A 134 4.29 13.40 -5.83
C ILE A 134 4.71 14.78 -6.34
N LEU A 135 5.35 14.82 -7.49
CA LEU A 135 5.70 16.06 -8.22
C LEU A 135 4.70 16.40 -9.31
N GLY A 136 4.08 15.39 -9.91
CA GLY A 136 3.13 15.56 -10.99
C GLY A 136 2.33 14.30 -11.26
N LEU A 137 1.19 14.47 -11.93
CA LEU A 137 0.29 13.40 -12.33
C LEU A 137 -0.10 13.52 -13.79
N GLY A 138 -0.37 12.37 -14.41
CA GLY A 138 -1.02 12.24 -15.70
C GLY A 138 -1.89 10.99 -15.70
N HIS A 139 -2.95 10.97 -16.49
CA HIS A 139 -3.82 9.80 -16.65
C HIS A 139 -4.48 9.80 -18.02
N SER A 140 -4.95 8.63 -18.45
CA SER A 140 -5.90 8.51 -19.54
C SER A 140 -7.33 8.67 -19.00
N GLU A 141 -8.30 8.89 -19.88
CA GLU A 141 -9.67 9.27 -19.51
C GLU A 141 -10.70 8.27 -20.09
N VAL A 142 -10.50 6.96 -19.82
CA VAL A 142 -11.47 5.92 -20.26
C VAL A 142 -12.64 5.87 -19.27
N GLU A 143 -12.38 5.51 -18.01
CA GLU A 143 -13.35 5.50 -16.91
C GLU A 143 -13.01 6.59 -15.87
N LEU A 144 -11.71 6.87 -15.70
CA LEU A 144 -11.20 7.88 -14.81
C LEU A 144 -11.31 9.25 -15.47
N ASP A 145 -12.01 10.19 -14.82
CA ASP A 145 -12.22 11.53 -15.35
C ASP A 145 -11.10 12.48 -14.92
N SER A 146 -10.77 12.48 -13.63
CA SER A 146 -9.76 13.38 -13.08
C SER A 146 -9.11 12.84 -11.82
N ILE A 147 -7.91 13.35 -11.53
CA ILE A 147 -7.17 13.03 -10.31
C ILE A 147 -6.81 14.34 -9.60
N TYR A 148 -7.08 14.43 -8.31
CA TYR A 148 -6.69 15.55 -7.47
C TYR A 148 -5.69 15.10 -6.39
N ILE A 149 -4.63 15.89 -6.17
CA ILE A 149 -3.63 15.65 -5.13
C ILE A 149 -4.11 16.32 -3.83
N SER A 150 -4.48 15.54 -2.82
CA SER A 150 -4.80 16.00 -1.47
C SER A 150 -3.54 16.17 -0.63
N ASN A 151 -2.63 15.20 -0.70
CA ASN A 151 -1.35 15.19 0.00
C ASN A 151 -0.25 14.64 -0.92
N LYS A 152 0.82 15.39 -1.08
CA LYS A 152 1.95 14.99 -1.94
C LYS A 152 2.84 13.92 -1.34
N GLN A 153 2.91 13.82 -0.01
CA GLN A 153 3.82 12.93 0.69
C GLN A 153 3.22 11.54 0.83
N ALA A 154 3.89 10.51 0.31
CA ALA A 154 3.56 9.12 0.61
C ALA A 154 3.65 8.87 2.13
N ASN A 155 2.74 8.08 2.66
CA ASN A 155 2.60 7.91 4.11
C ASN A 155 2.28 6.46 4.49
N THR A 156 2.42 6.17 5.79
CA THR A 156 2.11 4.86 6.40
C THR A 156 0.86 4.92 7.28
N ASP A 157 0.31 6.11 7.50
CA ASP A 157 -0.83 6.36 8.39
C ASP A 157 -2.20 6.26 7.69
N GLY A 158 -2.20 5.99 6.36
CA GLY A 158 -3.42 5.88 5.57
C GLY A 158 -4.05 7.22 5.18
N THR A 159 -3.38 8.35 5.44
CA THR A 159 -3.86 9.67 5.00
C THR A 159 -4.01 9.70 3.48
N GLU A 160 -5.17 10.18 2.99
CA GLU A 160 -5.47 10.27 1.57
C GLU A 160 -4.47 11.17 0.83
N ASN A 161 -3.84 10.61 -0.21
CA ASN A 161 -2.95 11.33 -1.11
C ASN A 161 -3.65 11.79 -2.37
N LEU A 162 -4.46 10.93 -2.97
CA LEU A 162 -5.14 11.17 -4.23
C LEU A 162 -6.64 10.96 -4.12
N LYS A 163 -7.39 11.85 -4.75
CA LYS A 163 -8.82 11.68 -5.06
C LYS A 163 -8.94 11.29 -6.52
N LEU A 164 -9.54 10.12 -6.77
CA LEU A 164 -9.77 9.59 -8.10
C LEU A 164 -11.26 9.81 -8.44
N PHE A 165 -11.54 10.64 -9.43
CA PHE A 165 -12.90 10.93 -9.85
C PHE A 165 -13.27 10.10 -11.05
N TYR A 166 -14.33 9.33 -10.91
CA TYR A 166 -14.88 8.48 -11.96
C TYR A 166 -16.14 9.07 -12.57
N ARG A 167 -16.30 8.85 -13.88
CA ARG A 167 -17.52 9.24 -14.58
C ARG A 167 -18.73 8.53 -13.97
N ASN A 168 -19.87 9.18 -13.99
CA ASN A 168 -21.10 8.55 -13.54
C ASN A 168 -21.40 7.32 -14.42
N ARG A 169 -21.54 6.19 -13.77
CA ARG A 169 -21.92 4.92 -14.38
C ARG A 169 -23.39 4.70 -14.03
N ASP A 170 -24.26 4.91 -15.00
CA ASP A 170 -25.70 4.64 -14.88
C ASP A 170 -25.98 3.13 -14.93
#